data_401d816a24d97d8b726af94da8e1b728
#
_entry.id   401d816a24d97d8b726af94da8e1b728
#
_cell.length_a   1.000
_cell.length_b   1.000
_cell.length_c   1.000
_cell.angle_alpha   90.00
_cell.angle_beta   90.00
_cell.angle_gamma   90.00
#
_symmetry.space_group_name_H-M   'P 1'
#
loop_
_entity.id
_entity.type
_entity.pdbx_description
1 polymer ?
#
loop_
_entity_poly.entity_id
_entity_poly.type
_entity_poly.pdbx_seq_one_letter_code
_entity_poly.pdbx_strand_id
1 'polypeptide(L)'
;AVGAKTIRDNLSVISDVYSYAVKMGVVSDNPFSKVTIPKGEVKEKQIYSQEELELLLSKLTDEPTKYRAFFYLISYTGLRRSEMLGLEWKDVDFEHNVISVRRTSNYTAGRGIYTDTTKTKRSQRALKISPFIMNILKQLKDEQDEEALRLGSKWVETDRLFTKWNGEEMNNQTPYGWLKEFCEKNELP
;
A
#
# COMPACT_ATOMS: atom_id res chain seq x y z
N ALA A 1 -16.99 8.88 -21.18
CA ALA A 1 -16.49 7.83 -22.07
C ALA A 1 -15.65 6.84 -21.23
N VAL A 2 -15.72 5.54 -21.53
CA VAL A 2 -14.96 4.50 -20.84
C VAL A 2 -13.53 4.50 -21.39
N GLY A 3 -12.52 4.49 -20.47
CA GLY A 3 -11.11 4.51 -20.88
C GLY A 3 -10.67 3.19 -21.54
N ALA A 4 -9.69 3.27 -22.46
CA ALA A 4 -9.17 2.10 -23.20
C ALA A 4 -8.69 0.95 -22.29
N LYS A 5 -8.17 1.26 -21.09
CA LYS A 5 -7.79 0.26 -20.08
C LYS A 5 -9.00 -0.54 -19.62
N THR A 6 -10.08 0.13 -19.24
CA THR A 6 -11.33 -0.53 -18.77
C THR A 6 -11.95 -1.41 -19.88
N ILE A 7 -11.90 -0.93 -21.14
CA ILE A 7 -12.34 -1.73 -22.28
C ILE A 7 -11.49 -3.00 -22.38
N ARG A 8 -10.18 -2.90 -22.28
CA ARG A 8 -9.26 -4.04 -22.33
C ARG A 8 -9.53 -5.04 -21.21
N ASP A 9 -9.66 -4.56 -19.99
CA ASP A 9 -9.88 -5.40 -18.81
C ASP A 9 -11.21 -6.17 -18.93
N ASN A 10 -12.29 -5.51 -19.37
CA ASN A 10 -13.59 -6.15 -19.60
C ASN A 10 -13.54 -7.17 -20.74
N LEU A 11 -12.89 -6.81 -21.86
CA LEU A 11 -12.73 -7.73 -22.99
C LEU A 11 -11.91 -8.97 -22.63
N SER A 12 -10.88 -8.81 -21.78
CA SER A 12 -10.09 -9.95 -21.30
C SER A 12 -10.99 -10.95 -20.56
N VAL A 13 -11.79 -10.48 -19.59
CA VAL A 13 -12.68 -11.34 -18.81
C VAL A 13 -13.69 -12.07 -19.72
N ILE A 14 -14.31 -11.36 -20.65
CA ILE A 14 -15.29 -11.95 -21.57
C ILE A 14 -14.60 -12.96 -22.50
N SER A 15 -13.43 -12.62 -23.03
CA SER A 15 -12.65 -13.51 -23.89
C SER A 15 -12.23 -14.80 -23.17
N ASP A 16 -11.86 -14.72 -21.88
CA ASP A 16 -11.53 -15.90 -21.07
C ASP A 16 -12.74 -16.84 -20.90
N VAL A 17 -13.93 -16.26 -20.65
CA VAL A 17 -15.19 -17.05 -20.59
C VAL A 17 -15.46 -17.77 -21.90
N TYR A 18 -15.36 -17.08 -23.05
CA TYR A 18 -15.57 -17.71 -24.36
C TYR A 18 -14.49 -18.73 -24.69
N SER A 19 -13.25 -18.49 -24.35
CA SER A 19 -12.16 -19.47 -24.52
C SER A 19 -12.44 -20.75 -23.72
N TYR A 20 -12.97 -20.62 -22.50
CA TYR A 20 -13.41 -21.76 -21.72
C TYR A 20 -14.60 -22.48 -22.36
N ALA A 21 -15.60 -21.75 -22.86
CA ALA A 21 -16.77 -22.32 -23.54
C ALA A 21 -16.37 -23.08 -24.82
N VAL A 22 -15.39 -22.58 -25.59
CA VAL A 22 -14.80 -23.31 -26.73
C VAL A 22 -14.17 -24.63 -26.28
N LYS A 23 -13.37 -24.57 -25.19
CA LYS A 23 -12.71 -25.76 -24.61
C LYS A 23 -13.71 -26.80 -24.16
N MET A 24 -14.88 -26.38 -23.69
CA MET A 24 -15.99 -27.28 -23.27
C MET A 24 -16.89 -27.73 -24.41
N GLY A 25 -16.63 -27.28 -25.65
CA GLY A 25 -17.43 -27.62 -26.82
C GLY A 25 -18.82 -26.96 -26.86
N VAL A 26 -19.06 -25.93 -26.04
CA VAL A 26 -20.35 -25.21 -25.97
C VAL A 26 -20.48 -24.23 -27.14
N VAL A 27 -19.39 -23.65 -27.61
CA VAL A 27 -19.31 -22.77 -28.78
C VAL A 27 -18.15 -23.18 -29.65
N SER A 28 -18.19 -22.86 -30.95
CA SER A 28 -17.21 -23.29 -31.94
C SER A 28 -15.96 -22.40 -31.95
N ASP A 29 -16.10 -21.09 -31.67
CA ASP A 29 -14.97 -20.14 -31.63
C ASP A 29 -15.20 -19.03 -30.61
N ASN A 30 -14.14 -18.25 -30.37
CA ASN A 30 -14.18 -17.10 -29.50
C ASN A 30 -14.24 -15.82 -30.35
N PRO A 31 -15.41 -15.14 -30.47
CA PRO A 31 -15.56 -13.94 -31.29
C PRO A 31 -14.71 -12.77 -30.81
N PHE A 32 -14.31 -12.76 -29.54
CA PHE A 32 -13.52 -11.68 -28.96
C PHE A 32 -12.03 -11.77 -29.29
N SER A 33 -11.55 -12.90 -29.82
CA SER A 33 -10.17 -13.07 -30.26
C SER A 33 -9.78 -12.14 -31.42
N LYS A 34 -10.77 -11.67 -32.18
CA LYS A 34 -10.60 -10.79 -33.35
C LYS A 34 -10.87 -9.32 -33.06
N VAL A 35 -11.24 -8.98 -31.80
CA VAL A 35 -11.57 -7.59 -31.45
C VAL A 35 -10.29 -6.76 -31.30
N THR A 36 -10.21 -5.67 -32.06
CA THR A 36 -9.14 -4.68 -31.94
C THR A 36 -9.45 -3.71 -30.83
N ILE A 37 -8.61 -3.69 -29.81
CA ILE A 37 -8.76 -2.78 -28.67
C ILE A 37 -8.16 -1.43 -29.03
N PRO A 38 -8.85 -0.30 -28.82
CA PRO A 38 -8.32 1.03 -29.04
C PRO A 38 -7.02 1.22 -28.24
N LYS A 39 -5.98 1.77 -28.89
CA LYS A 39 -4.78 2.21 -28.20
C LYS A 39 -5.14 3.41 -27.32
N GLY A 40 -5.05 3.26 -26.01
CA GLY A 40 -5.18 4.40 -25.09
C GLY A 40 -3.89 5.23 -25.12
N GLU A 41 -4.02 6.52 -24.86
CA GLU A 41 -2.86 7.36 -24.56
C GLU A 41 -2.16 6.82 -23.32
N VAL A 42 -0.89 6.47 -23.44
CA VAL A 42 -0.03 6.18 -22.32
C VAL A 42 0.43 7.51 -21.74
N LYS A 43 -0.29 8.00 -20.72
CA LYS A 43 0.25 9.12 -19.94
C LYS A 43 1.46 8.64 -19.19
N GLU A 44 2.61 9.22 -19.45
CA GLU A 44 3.79 9.00 -18.61
C GLU A 44 3.44 9.41 -17.18
N LYS A 45 3.71 8.51 -16.26
CA LYS A 45 3.56 8.82 -14.84
C LYS A 45 4.71 9.74 -14.45
N GLN A 46 4.38 10.90 -13.93
CA GLN A 46 5.37 11.72 -13.27
C GLN A 46 5.91 10.98 -12.05
N ILE A 47 7.21 10.86 -11.99
CA ILE A 47 7.97 10.36 -10.85
C ILE A 47 8.71 11.55 -10.25
N TYR A 48 8.76 11.63 -8.93
CA TYR A 48 9.56 12.65 -8.26
C TYR A 48 11.02 12.58 -8.69
N SER A 49 11.63 13.72 -8.98
CA SER A 49 13.08 13.82 -9.07
C SER A 49 13.71 13.59 -7.69
N GLN A 50 15.02 13.44 -7.64
CA GLN A 50 15.72 13.30 -6.36
C GLN A 50 15.51 14.56 -5.49
N GLU A 51 15.59 15.74 -6.07
CA GLU A 51 15.44 17.02 -5.39
C GLU A 51 14.01 17.21 -4.85
N GLU A 52 13.00 16.83 -5.64
CA GLU A 52 11.59 16.86 -5.23
C GLU A 52 11.33 15.90 -4.06
N LEU A 53 11.91 14.68 -4.10
CA LEU A 53 11.80 13.73 -3.01
C LEU A 53 12.49 14.21 -1.74
N GLU A 54 13.70 14.77 -1.85
CA GLU A 54 14.43 15.34 -0.72
C GLU A 54 13.66 16.51 -0.10
N LEU A 55 13.08 17.38 -0.92
CA LEU A 55 12.22 18.47 -0.46
C LEU A 55 10.99 17.93 0.30
N LEU A 56 10.27 16.95 -0.26
CA LEU A 56 9.13 16.32 0.37
C LEU A 56 9.52 15.73 1.74
N LEU A 57 10.60 14.96 1.79
CA LEU A 57 11.07 14.33 3.01
C LEU A 57 11.51 15.37 4.07
N SER A 58 12.12 16.48 3.66
CA SER A 58 12.50 17.56 4.58
C SER A 58 11.29 18.20 5.26
N LYS A 59 10.19 18.38 4.54
CA LYS A 59 8.94 18.95 5.06
C LYS A 59 8.20 18.03 6.02
N LEU A 60 8.50 16.72 6.01
CA LEU A 60 7.87 15.76 6.92
C LEU A 60 8.33 15.89 8.37
N THR A 61 9.40 16.62 8.66
CA THR A 61 10.04 16.65 9.98
C THR A 61 9.10 17.06 11.10
N ASP A 62 8.18 18.00 10.85
CA ASP A 62 7.24 18.54 11.83
C ASP A 62 5.85 17.87 11.77
N GLU A 63 5.69 16.86 10.94
CA GLU A 63 4.42 16.16 10.78
C GLU A 63 4.27 14.99 11.78
N PRO A 64 3.06 14.48 12.04
CA PRO A 64 2.83 13.41 13.00
C PRO A 64 3.71 12.18 12.74
N THR A 65 4.27 11.61 13.80
CA THR A 65 5.25 10.50 13.76
C THR A 65 4.81 9.34 12.88
N LYS A 66 3.53 9.00 12.90
CA LYS A 66 2.95 7.97 12.06
C LYS A 66 3.20 8.19 10.56
N TYR A 67 2.99 9.42 10.06
CA TYR A 67 3.18 9.74 8.65
C TYR A 67 4.64 9.92 8.30
N ARG A 68 5.45 10.47 9.20
CA ARG A 68 6.91 10.49 9.08
C ARG A 68 7.45 9.08 8.91
N ALA A 69 7.11 8.17 9.82
CA ALA A 69 7.51 6.77 9.75
C ALA A 69 7.07 6.12 8.45
N PHE A 70 5.81 6.33 8.04
CA PHE A 70 5.26 5.74 6.82
C PHE A 70 6.02 6.19 5.57
N PHE A 71 6.20 7.51 5.39
CA PHE A 71 6.76 8.04 4.15
C PHE A 71 8.29 7.91 4.08
N TYR A 72 9.01 8.01 5.19
CA TYR A 72 10.43 7.67 5.20
C TYR A 72 10.65 6.19 4.90
N LEU A 73 9.90 5.29 5.53
CA LEU A 73 10.07 3.86 5.34
C LEU A 73 9.73 3.43 3.89
N ILE A 74 8.61 3.91 3.33
CA ILE A 74 8.23 3.55 1.95
C ILE A 74 9.21 4.11 0.91
N SER A 75 9.70 5.34 1.10
CA SER A 75 10.69 5.97 0.21
C SER A 75 12.03 5.23 0.23
N TYR A 76 12.45 4.78 1.41
CA TYR A 76 13.71 4.05 1.59
C TYR A 76 13.65 2.61 1.06
N THR A 77 12.51 1.94 1.21
CA THR A 77 12.39 0.49 0.96
C THR A 77 11.71 0.14 -0.35
N GLY A 78 10.93 1.03 -0.93
CA GLY A 78 10.09 0.74 -2.09
C GLY A 78 8.98 -0.28 -1.81
N LEU A 79 8.59 -0.48 -0.55
CA LEU A 79 7.50 -1.38 -0.18
C LEU A 79 6.20 -0.94 -0.83
N ARG A 80 5.39 -1.91 -1.24
CA ARG A 80 4.03 -1.60 -1.71
C ARG A 80 3.19 -1.09 -0.55
N ARG A 81 2.26 -0.18 -0.83
CA ARG A 81 1.35 0.36 0.19
C ARG A 81 0.65 -0.74 1.02
N SER A 82 0.20 -1.82 0.38
CA SER A 82 -0.42 -2.94 1.09
C SER A 82 0.57 -3.73 1.96
N GLU A 83 1.84 -3.81 1.59
CA GLU A 83 2.90 -4.40 2.41
C GLU A 83 3.16 -3.51 3.65
N MET A 84 3.28 -2.18 3.44
CA MET A 84 3.44 -1.21 4.53
C MET A 84 2.33 -1.32 5.58
N LEU A 85 1.07 -1.31 5.14
CA LEU A 85 -0.09 -1.43 6.04
C LEU A 85 -0.25 -2.84 6.63
N GLY A 86 0.43 -3.82 6.06
CA GLY A 86 0.50 -5.19 6.56
C GLY A 86 1.57 -5.42 7.63
N LEU A 87 2.47 -4.46 7.89
CA LEU A 87 3.52 -4.61 8.88
C LEU A 87 2.94 -4.67 10.30
N GLU A 88 3.50 -5.56 11.12
CA GLU A 88 3.19 -5.72 12.53
C GLU A 88 4.45 -5.50 13.38
N TRP A 89 4.30 -5.08 14.65
CA TRP A 89 5.45 -4.82 15.53
C TRP A 89 6.36 -6.03 15.70
N LYS A 90 5.81 -7.23 15.70
CA LYS A 90 6.60 -8.48 15.72
C LYS A 90 7.46 -8.72 14.47
N ASP A 91 7.26 -7.92 13.39
CA ASP A 91 8.10 -7.98 12.19
C ASP A 91 9.33 -7.07 12.28
N VAL A 92 9.42 -6.21 13.31
CA VAL A 92 10.48 -5.23 13.50
C VAL A 92 11.50 -5.74 14.51
N ASP A 93 12.70 -5.98 14.03
CA ASP A 93 13.87 -6.30 14.87
C ASP A 93 14.67 -5.00 15.09
N PHE A 94 14.46 -4.39 16.26
CA PHE A 94 15.13 -3.15 16.64
C PHE A 94 16.62 -3.36 16.98
N GLU A 95 17.02 -4.54 17.39
CA GLU A 95 18.41 -4.86 17.71
C GLU A 95 19.26 -4.92 16.45
N HIS A 96 18.76 -5.60 15.42
CA HIS A 96 19.47 -5.78 14.18
C HIS A 96 19.05 -4.77 13.09
N ASN A 97 18.13 -3.85 13.38
CA ASN A 97 17.56 -2.90 12.42
C ASN A 97 17.01 -3.58 11.16
N VAL A 98 16.18 -4.58 11.34
CA VAL A 98 15.60 -5.37 10.26
C VAL A 98 14.09 -5.35 10.33
N ILE A 99 13.43 -5.23 9.16
CA ILE A 99 11.98 -5.41 9.02
C ILE A 99 11.72 -6.60 8.12
N SER A 100 10.87 -7.51 8.58
CA SER A 100 10.42 -8.69 7.82
C SER A 100 9.08 -8.42 7.14
N VAL A 101 9.04 -8.48 5.82
CA VAL A 101 7.80 -8.32 5.04
C VAL A 101 7.17 -9.70 4.85
N ARG A 102 6.03 -9.95 5.49
CA ARG A 102 5.39 -11.29 5.52
C ARG A 102 3.96 -11.31 5.01
N ARG A 103 3.27 -10.16 5.03
CA ARG A 103 1.85 -10.06 4.70
C ARG A 103 1.50 -8.74 4.01
N THR A 104 0.28 -8.66 3.54
CA THR A 104 -0.31 -7.46 2.96
C THR A 104 -1.65 -7.18 3.64
N SER A 105 -1.97 -5.89 3.82
CA SER A 105 -3.31 -5.44 4.20
C SER A 105 -4.02 -4.91 2.96
N ASN A 106 -5.18 -5.47 2.67
CA ASN A 106 -5.96 -5.17 1.48
C ASN A 106 -7.36 -4.71 1.88
N TYR A 107 -8.05 -4.04 0.96
CA TYR A 107 -9.44 -3.63 1.13
C TYR A 107 -10.26 -4.04 -0.08
N THR A 108 -11.43 -4.60 0.16
CA THR A 108 -12.42 -4.88 -0.88
C THR A 108 -13.80 -4.43 -0.39
N ALA A 109 -14.55 -3.78 -1.27
CA ALA A 109 -15.92 -3.40 -0.97
C ALA A 109 -16.74 -4.66 -0.59
N GLY A 110 -17.52 -4.56 0.49
CA GLY A 110 -18.30 -5.67 1.04
C GLY A 110 -17.55 -6.58 2.02
N ARG A 111 -16.21 -6.68 1.94
CA ARG A 111 -15.40 -7.45 2.90
C ARG A 111 -14.69 -6.56 3.93
N GLY A 112 -14.44 -5.29 3.58
CA GLY A 112 -13.63 -4.41 4.43
C GLY A 112 -12.13 -4.64 4.29
N ILE A 113 -11.38 -4.29 5.35
CA ILE A 113 -9.93 -4.54 5.43
C ILE A 113 -9.70 -6.03 5.78
N TYR A 114 -8.75 -6.64 5.13
CA TYR A 114 -8.35 -8.02 5.40
C TYR A 114 -6.86 -8.22 5.14
N THR A 115 -6.29 -9.13 5.90
CA THR A 115 -4.89 -9.54 5.76
C THR A 115 -4.78 -10.72 4.82
N ASP A 116 -3.80 -10.67 3.93
CA ASP A 116 -3.44 -11.78 3.06
C ASP A 116 -1.95 -12.07 3.22
N THR A 117 -1.59 -13.34 3.17
CA THR A 117 -0.17 -13.72 3.14
C THR A 117 0.39 -13.36 1.77
N THR A 118 1.65 -12.98 1.71
CA THR A 118 2.30 -12.75 0.42
C THR A 118 2.20 -14.00 -0.45
N LYS A 119 1.61 -13.88 -1.65
CA LYS A 119 1.24 -14.99 -2.57
C LYS A 119 2.35 -15.99 -2.89
N THR A 120 3.60 -15.67 -2.61
CA THR A 120 4.74 -16.56 -2.88
C THR A 120 5.78 -16.44 -1.76
N LYS A 121 6.50 -17.54 -1.46
CA LYS A 121 7.69 -17.52 -0.57
C LYS A 121 8.74 -16.47 -1.00
N ARG A 122 8.83 -16.14 -2.29
CA ARG A 122 9.71 -15.09 -2.83
C ARG A 122 9.32 -13.67 -2.41
N SER A 123 8.08 -13.45 -2.03
CA SER A 123 7.60 -12.14 -1.57
C SER A 123 7.91 -11.88 -0.09
N GLN A 124 8.26 -12.92 0.66
CA GLN A 124 8.75 -12.77 2.03
C GLN A 124 10.23 -12.39 1.97
N ARG A 125 10.56 -11.25 2.56
CA ARG A 125 11.91 -10.71 2.56
C ARG A 125 12.18 -9.94 3.85
N ALA A 126 13.44 -9.93 4.25
CA ALA A 126 13.93 -9.08 5.33
C ALA A 126 14.70 -7.89 4.71
N LEU A 127 14.48 -6.72 5.24
CA LEU A 127 15.08 -5.47 4.80
C LEU A 127 15.88 -4.86 5.93
N LYS A 128 17.12 -4.49 5.66
CA LYS A 128 17.94 -3.71 6.57
C LYS A 128 17.49 -2.25 6.49
N ILE A 129 17.18 -1.66 7.63
CA ILE A 129 16.65 -0.30 7.73
C ILE A 129 17.68 0.61 8.37
N SER A 130 17.71 1.89 7.96
CA SER A 130 18.64 2.84 8.57
C SER A 130 18.29 3.09 10.05
N PRO A 131 19.28 3.32 10.93
CA PRO A 131 19.01 3.64 12.34
C PRO A 131 18.10 4.86 12.51
N PHE A 132 18.19 5.83 11.61
CA PHE A 132 17.31 7.01 11.61
C PHE A 132 15.83 6.62 11.53
N ILE A 133 15.46 5.78 10.57
CA ILE A 133 14.06 5.33 10.40
C ILE A 133 13.64 4.44 11.57
N MET A 134 14.54 3.57 12.07
CA MET A 134 14.25 2.73 13.23
C MET A 134 13.98 3.56 14.49
N ASN A 135 14.65 4.70 14.68
CA ASN A 135 14.36 5.60 15.78
C ASN A 135 12.96 6.25 15.64
N ILE A 136 12.54 6.61 14.43
CA ILE A 136 11.18 7.11 14.20
C ILE A 136 10.15 6.01 14.50
N LEU A 137 10.43 4.75 14.15
CA LEU A 137 9.55 3.62 14.46
C LEU A 137 9.48 3.35 15.97
N LYS A 138 10.58 3.51 16.72
CA LYS A 138 10.55 3.44 18.19
C LYS A 138 9.63 4.50 18.77
N GLN A 139 9.81 5.76 18.33
CA GLN A 139 8.95 6.86 18.76
C GLN A 139 7.47 6.56 18.44
N LEU A 140 7.19 6.04 17.24
CA LEU A 140 5.82 5.66 16.87
C LEU A 140 5.24 4.58 17.79
N LYS A 141 6.07 3.60 18.18
CA LYS A 141 5.65 2.55 19.10
C LYS A 141 5.31 3.11 20.47
N ASP A 142 6.20 3.93 21.01
CA ASP A 142 6.00 4.58 22.32
C ASP A 142 4.71 5.41 22.32
N GLU A 143 4.48 6.22 21.27
CA GLU A 143 3.25 7.00 21.10
C GLU A 143 1.98 6.11 21.02
N GLN A 144 2.05 4.95 20.36
CA GLN A 144 0.93 4.01 20.31
C GLN A 144 0.68 3.34 21.66
N ASP A 145 1.73 2.95 22.38
CA ASP A 145 1.62 2.34 23.71
C ASP A 145 1.01 3.34 24.70
N GLU A 146 1.39 4.62 24.67
CA GLU A 146 0.79 5.69 25.48
C GLU A 146 -0.69 5.93 25.13
N GLU A 147 -1.01 5.95 23.83
CA GLU A 147 -2.39 6.14 23.37
C GLU A 147 -3.29 4.95 23.75
N ALA A 148 -2.75 3.73 23.66
CA ALA A 148 -3.46 2.53 24.11
C ALA A 148 -3.79 2.60 25.62
N LEU A 149 -2.84 3.03 26.45
CA LEU A 149 -3.07 3.24 27.87
C LEU A 149 -4.13 4.33 28.13
N ARG A 150 -4.07 5.44 27.39
CA ARG A 150 -5.01 6.56 27.51
C ARG A 150 -6.44 6.16 27.13
N LEU A 151 -6.61 5.37 26.06
CA LEU A 151 -7.92 4.96 25.55
C LEU A 151 -8.48 3.74 26.28
N GLY A 152 -7.65 2.91 26.89
CA GLY A 152 -8.07 1.71 27.61
C GLY A 152 -8.93 0.80 26.74
N SER A 153 -10.15 0.51 27.18
CA SER A 153 -11.06 -0.40 26.45
C SER A 153 -11.53 0.08 25.07
N LYS A 154 -11.24 1.33 24.69
CA LYS A 154 -11.54 1.85 23.36
C LYS A 154 -10.40 1.57 22.36
N TRP A 155 -9.24 1.15 22.86
CA TRP A 155 -8.14 0.73 21.98
C TRP A 155 -8.40 -0.65 21.41
N VAL A 156 -8.16 -0.79 20.11
CA VAL A 156 -8.25 -2.07 19.40
C VAL A 156 -6.83 -2.56 19.12
N GLU A 157 -6.45 -3.66 19.78
CA GLU A 157 -5.13 -4.25 19.60
C GLU A 157 -5.05 -5.01 18.27
N THR A 158 -4.22 -4.54 17.35
CA THR A 158 -4.02 -5.15 16.04
C THR A 158 -2.57 -5.52 15.74
N ASP A 159 -1.63 -5.21 16.64
CA ASP A 159 -0.18 -5.34 16.44
C ASP A 159 0.36 -4.56 15.21
N ARG A 160 -0.46 -3.72 14.55
CA ARG A 160 -0.07 -3.00 13.33
C ARG A 160 0.81 -1.78 13.64
N LEU A 161 1.83 -1.52 12.76
CA LEU A 161 2.62 -0.30 12.84
C LEU A 161 1.78 0.95 12.50
N PHE A 162 0.89 0.83 11.52
CA PHE A 162 0.13 1.95 11.00
C PHE A 162 -1.37 1.73 11.26
N THR A 163 -1.87 2.44 12.25
CA THR A 163 -3.24 2.31 12.75
C THR A 163 -4.02 3.61 12.62
N LYS A 164 -5.33 3.53 12.79
CA LYS A 164 -6.17 4.67 13.12
C LYS A 164 -5.84 5.17 14.53
N TRP A 165 -6.49 6.25 14.95
CA TRP A 165 -6.33 6.84 16.28
C TRP A 165 -6.68 5.88 17.44
N ASN A 166 -7.51 4.88 17.18
CA ASN A 166 -8.00 3.93 18.17
C ASN A 166 -7.38 2.52 18.02
N GLY A 167 -6.25 2.38 17.32
CA GLY A 167 -5.57 1.10 17.11
C GLY A 167 -6.12 0.23 15.97
N GLU A 168 -7.30 0.56 15.42
CA GLU A 168 -7.84 -0.18 14.28
C GLU A 168 -6.95 -0.11 13.05
N GLU A 169 -7.07 -1.10 12.17
CA GLU A 169 -6.36 -1.14 10.90
C GLU A 169 -6.67 0.09 10.02
N MET A 170 -5.64 0.67 9.45
CA MET A 170 -5.75 1.83 8.57
C MET A 170 -6.23 1.42 7.19
N ASN A 171 -7.18 2.19 6.62
CA ASN A 171 -7.62 1.98 5.25
C ASN A 171 -6.51 2.30 4.24
N ASN A 172 -6.46 1.55 3.14
CA ASN A 172 -5.45 1.70 2.09
C ASN A 172 -5.41 3.09 1.45
N GLN A 173 -6.50 3.83 1.47
CA GLN A 173 -6.56 5.18 0.90
C GLN A 173 -6.07 6.26 1.88
N THR A 174 -6.03 5.99 3.18
CA THR A 174 -5.66 6.99 4.20
C THR A 174 -4.27 7.61 3.98
N PRO A 175 -3.19 6.84 3.74
CA PRO A 175 -1.88 7.45 3.49
C PRO A 175 -1.85 8.30 2.22
N TYR A 176 -2.56 7.89 1.18
CA TYR A 176 -2.63 8.66 -0.07
C TYR A 176 -3.41 9.97 0.12
N GLY A 177 -4.56 9.92 0.80
CA GLY A 177 -5.34 11.12 1.09
C GLY A 177 -4.52 12.13 1.90
N TRP A 178 -3.86 11.64 2.95
CA TRP A 178 -2.98 12.49 3.77
C TRP A 178 -1.82 13.08 2.96
N LEU A 179 -1.14 12.29 2.13
CA LEU A 179 -0.04 12.78 1.29
C LEU A 179 -0.51 13.88 0.34
N LYS A 180 -1.68 13.71 -0.27
CA LYS A 180 -2.25 14.70 -1.17
C LYS A 180 -2.48 16.04 -0.45
N GLU A 181 -3.13 16.02 0.71
CA GLU A 181 -3.35 17.21 1.53
C GLU A 181 -2.02 17.85 1.98
N PHE A 182 -1.05 17.02 2.35
CA PHE A 182 0.28 17.46 2.73
C PHE A 182 1.03 18.15 1.56
N CYS A 183 0.97 17.57 0.36
CA CYS A 183 1.58 18.19 -0.84
C CYS A 183 0.89 19.50 -1.19
N GLU A 184 -0.44 19.55 -1.18
CA GLU A 184 -1.21 20.78 -1.42
C GLU A 184 -0.86 21.89 -0.42
N LYS A 185 -0.79 21.56 0.89
CA LYS A 185 -0.41 22.50 1.96
C LYS A 185 0.99 23.07 1.82
N ASN A 186 1.93 22.27 1.30
CA ASN A 186 3.35 22.62 1.19
C ASN A 186 3.77 23.01 -0.22
N GLU A 187 2.82 23.20 -1.14
CA GLU A 187 3.05 23.55 -2.56
C GLU A 187 4.05 22.59 -3.25
N LEU A 188 3.95 21.29 -2.91
CA LEU A 188 4.76 20.22 -3.50
C LEU A 188 4.08 19.64 -4.75
N PRO A 189 4.85 19.12 -5.72
CA PRO A 189 4.33 18.53 -6.94
C PRO A 189 3.48 17.28 -6.71
#